data_76bc16b90fd0c50f4b126aba030dc111
#
_entry.id   76bc16b90fd0c50f4b126aba030dc111
#
_cell.length_a   1.000
_cell.length_b   1.000
_cell.length_c   1.000
_cell.angle_alpha   90.00
_cell.angle_beta   90.00
_cell.angle_gamma   90.00
#
_symmetry.space_group_name_H-M   'P 1'
#
loop_
_entity.id
_entity.type
_entity.pdbx_description
1 polymer ?
#
loop_
_entity_poly.entity_id
_entity_poly.type
_entity_poly.pdbx_seq_one_letter_code
_entity_poly.pdbx_strand_id
1 'polypeptide(L)'
;MYSGRRCSGPIADLKLASLKRGLLISAWLLAAIVSGGGCGASLPSTDLPPSREVVAALEFPDLRDYRGIVDCRPSATGVDQLRLAELARAAQIDFICLADRVSKPTSNYGMPGFTSQVLFFPGGSFAADGGEILGIDLRDPIEPALEAPRLIEQIHRQGGVAIANHVDRFSSVSDYAAADGIAIFSLAQAWEAAGEWRIFLRALLLGPDRFFGALDVRPLEALRLYDGMARGTRVSMVAAMGAEKRLGVLGSTVGTFEQFMLISTTHLLAPERQPSPMLDALRRGHAYISFDFLGYVAQFAFYAVDGEHKTMMGDEAAFSPTLSLKVQLPSQADEIAIVAGGAPVARASNSDRLESLVKSPGVYRAEAYRGGHPWILSNPVYLR
;
A
#
# COMPACT_ATOMS: atom_id res chain seq x y z
N MET A 1 14.23 -14.88 83.88
CA MET A 1 14.20 -13.41 83.70
C MET A 1 14.88 -13.04 82.40
N TYR A 2 14.13 -12.91 81.34
CA TYR A 2 14.55 -12.19 80.14
C TYR A 2 13.30 -11.75 79.36
N SER A 3 13.10 -10.43 79.31
CA SER A 3 11.94 -9.82 78.63
C SER A 3 12.19 -9.71 77.12
N GLY A 4 11.32 -10.30 76.34
CA GLY A 4 11.33 -10.12 74.88
C GLY A 4 10.46 -8.94 74.43
N ARG A 5 11.06 -7.91 73.90
CA ARG A 5 10.35 -6.83 73.14
C ARG A 5 10.09 -7.27 71.73
N ARG A 6 8.83 -7.25 71.28
CA ARG A 6 8.47 -7.37 69.88
C ARG A 6 8.58 -5.98 69.24
N CYS A 7 9.42 -5.87 68.21
CA CYS A 7 9.41 -4.74 67.28
C CYS A 7 8.44 -5.06 66.15
N SER A 8 7.34 -4.34 66.10
CA SER A 8 6.45 -4.29 64.91
C SER A 8 6.92 -3.15 64.01
N GLY A 9 7.53 -3.47 62.89
CA GLY A 9 7.93 -2.50 61.88
C GLY A 9 6.87 -2.38 60.77
N PRO A 10 6.80 -1.21 60.11
CA PRO A 10 5.72 -0.87 59.16
C PRO A 10 6.03 -1.41 57.75
N ILE A 11 5.55 -2.60 57.43
CA ILE A 11 5.66 -3.18 56.05
C ILE A 11 4.36 -3.02 55.23
N ALA A 12 3.25 -2.59 55.89
CA ALA A 12 1.95 -2.49 55.21
C ALA A 12 1.80 -1.24 54.33
N ASP A 13 2.49 -0.13 54.63
CA ASP A 13 2.27 1.15 53.91
C ASP A 13 3.06 1.30 52.59
N LEU A 14 4.12 0.49 52.37
CA LEU A 14 4.88 0.54 51.13
C LEU A 14 4.17 -0.15 49.94
N LYS A 15 3.33 -1.15 50.19
CA LYS A 15 2.62 -1.85 49.12
C LYS A 15 1.42 -1.08 48.54
N LEU A 16 0.76 -0.26 49.39
CA LEU A 16 -0.36 0.60 48.89
C LEU A 16 0.13 1.79 48.08
N ALA A 17 1.28 2.34 48.36
CA ALA A 17 1.87 3.46 47.61
C ALA A 17 2.38 3.02 46.21
N SER A 18 2.88 1.80 46.07
CA SER A 18 3.32 1.25 44.79
C SER A 18 2.17 0.91 43.88
N LEU A 19 1.03 0.42 44.39
CA LEU A 19 -0.17 0.17 43.61
C LEU A 19 -0.83 1.47 43.10
N LYS A 20 -0.87 2.51 43.89
CA LYS A 20 -1.42 3.82 43.48
C LYS A 20 -0.54 4.51 42.44
N ARG A 21 0.78 4.36 42.47
CA ARG A 21 1.70 4.88 41.45
C ARG A 21 1.60 4.08 40.13
N GLY A 22 1.42 2.76 40.19
CA GLY A 22 1.18 1.94 39.00
C GLY A 22 -0.10 2.28 38.29
N LEU A 23 -1.20 2.54 39.01
CA LEU A 23 -2.50 2.93 38.43
C LEU A 23 -2.47 4.35 37.84
N LEU A 24 -1.75 5.30 38.44
CA LEU A 24 -1.60 6.66 37.91
C LEU A 24 -0.72 6.68 36.65
N ILE A 25 0.34 5.88 36.57
CA ILE A 25 1.17 5.75 35.34
C ILE A 25 0.39 5.12 34.23
N SER A 26 -0.45 4.11 34.50
CA SER A 26 -1.34 3.50 33.51
C SER A 26 -2.41 4.47 32.98
N ALA A 27 -2.96 5.34 33.84
CA ALA A 27 -3.93 6.36 33.43
C ALA A 27 -3.29 7.47 32.57
N TRP A 28 -2.04 7.86 32.84
CA TRP A 28 -1.30 8.83 32.04
C TRP A 28 -0.86 8.25 30.68
N LEU A 29 -0.49 6.96 30.64
CA LEU A 29 -0.22 6.26 29.38
C LEU A 29 -1.47 6.13 28.53
N LEU A 30 -2.66 5.84 29.10
CA LEU A 30 -3.92 5.86 28.38
C LEU A 30 -4.27 7.26 27.84
N ALA A 31 -4.07 8.31 28.60
CA ALA A 31 -4.31 9.68 28.18
C ALA A 31 -3.35 10.12 27.07
N ALA A 32 -2.07 9.72 27.10
CA ALA A 32 -1.11 10.02 26.07
C ALA A 32 -1.38 9.28 24.73
N ILE A 33 -1.97 8.09 24.79
CA ILE A 33 -2.37 7.33 23.60
C ILE A 33 -3.61 7.95 22.94
N VAL A 34 -4.51 8.54 23.74
CA VAL A 34 -5.73 9.21 23.24
C VAL A 34 -5.44 10.64 22.77
N SER A 35 -4.47 11.34 23.39
CA SER A 35 -4.13 12.74 23.05
C SER A 35 -3.05 12.90 21.97
N GLY A 36 -2.43 11.81 21.51
CA GLY A 36 -1.50 11.81 20.37
C GLY A 36 -2.19 11.85 18.99
N GLY A 37 -3.51 11.95 18.96
CA GLY A 37 -4.30 12.19 17.75
C GLY A 37 -4.60 13.68 17.65
N GLY A 38 -3.87 14.37 16.77
CA GLY A 38 -4.24 15.73 16.36
C GLY A 38 -5.69 15.82 15.90
N CYS A 39 -6.26 16.99 16.06
CA CYS A 39 -7.59 17.49 15.69
C CYS A 39 -8.56 16.44 15.14
N GLY A 40 -9.65 16.21 15.86
CA GLY A 40 -10.70 15.25 15.54
C GLY A 40 -11.44 15.54 14.24
N ALA A 41 -10.80 15.32 13.11
CA ALA A 41 -11.52 15.00 11.91
C ALA A 41 -12.00 13.54 12.10
N SER A 42 -13.31 13.34 12.20
CA SER A 42 -13.91 12.02 12.09
C SER A 42 -13.40 11.42 10.77
N LEU A 43 -12.65 10.31 10.85
CA LEU A 43 -12.30 9.56 9.65
C LEU A 43 -13.61 9.27 8.90
N PRO A 44 -13.69 9.53 7.58
CA PRO A 44 -14.88 9.22 6.81
C PRO A 44 -15.20 7.74 6.99
N SER A 45 -16.47 7.41 6.96
CA SER A 45 -16.90 6.01 7.00
C SER A 45 -16.29 5.28 5.79
N THR A 46 -15.82 4.08 6.02
CA THR A 46 -15.32 3.19 4.93
C THR A 46 -16.48 2.57 4.16
N ASP A 47 -17.65 3.20 4.16
CA ASP A 47 -18.82 2.71 3.44
C ASP A 47 -18.53 2.72 1.94
N LEU A 48 -18.30 1.53 1.41
CA LEU A 48 -18.23 1.33 -0.03
C LEU A 48 -19.60 1.63 -0.65
N PRO A 49 -19.63 2.23 -1.84
CA PRO A 49 -20.90 2.36 -2.55
C PRO A 49 -21.49 0.97 -2.80
N PRO A 50 -22.84 0.83 -2.82
CA PRO A 50 -23.53 -0.46 -2.85
C PRO A 50 -23.19 -1.32 -4.08
N SER A 51 -22.74 -0.71 -5.16
CA SER A 51 -22.16 -1.40 -6.31
C SER A 51 -21.17 -0.47 -7.02
N ARG A 52 -20.07 -1.04 -7.54
CA ARG A 52 -19.14 -0.33 -8.41
C ARG A 52 -19.32 -0.83 -9.83
N GLU A 53 -19.74 0.06 -10.72
CA GLU A 53 -19.49 -0.16 -12.13
C GLU A 53 -18.02 0.17 -12.43
N VAL A 54 -17.36 -0.66 -13.25
CA VAL A 54 -16.02 -0.32 -13.74
C VAL A 54 -16.16 0.89 -14.65
N VAL A 55 -15.63 2.02 -14.18
CA VAL A 55 -15.80 3.30 -14.87
C VAL A 55 -14.66 3.55 -15.85
N ALA A 56 -14.92 4.38 -16.85
CA ALA A 56 -13.86 4.90 -17.72
C ALA A 56 -12.85 5.67 -16.87
N ALA A 57 -11.56 5.51 -17.19
CA ALA A 57 -10.53 6.31 -16.55
C ALA A 57 -10.75 7.79 -16.86
N LEU A 58 -10.62 8.63 -15.84
CA LEU A 58 -10.79 10.06 -15.98
C LEU A 58 -9.77 10.61 -17.00
N GLU A 59 -10.22 11.43 -17.95
CA GLU A 59 -9.42 11.99 -19.05
C GLU A 59 -8.91 11.00 -20.13
N PHE A 60 -9.07 9.68 -19.93
CA PHE A 60 -8.66 8.62 -20.84
C PHE A 60 -9.82 7.64 -21.08
N PRO A 61 -10.84 7.99 -21.89
CA PRO A 61 -12.10 7.24 -21.98
C PRO A 61 -11.96 5.83 -22.58
N ASP A 62 -10.87 5.56 -23.29
CA ASP A 62 -10.56 4.23 -23.84
C ASP A 62 -10.02 3.26 -22.77
N LEU A 63 -9.68 3.76 -21.60
CA LEU A 63 -9.21 2.98 -20.48
C LEU A 63 -10.29 2.85 -19.39
N ARG A 64 -10.16 1.82 -18.58
CA ARG A 64 -10.98 1.57 -17.39
C ARG A 64 -10.10 1.54 -16.16
N ASP A 65 -10.65 1.98 -15.05
CA ASP A 65 -9.97 2.00 -13.75
C ASP A 65 -10.32 0.71 -12.97
N TYR A 66 -9.36 -0.20 -12.84
CA TYR A 66 -9.50 -1.48 -12.13
C TYR A 66 -8.79 -1.44 -10.80
N ARG A 67 -9.51 -1.73 -9.71
CA ARG A 67 -8.97 -1.81 -8.35
C ARG A 67 -8.48 -3.21 -8.05
N GLY A 68 -7.31 -3.32 -7.43
CA GLY A 68 -6.77 -4.63 -7.10
C GLY A 68 -5.82 -4.69 -5.92
N ILE A 69 -5.52 -5.92 -5.58
CA ILE A 69 -4.60 -6.27 -4.50
C ILE A 69 -3.36 -6.90 -5.10
N VAL A 70 -2.20 -6.35 -4.78
CA VAL A 70 -0.89 -6.94 -5.06
C VAL A 70 -0.37 -7.58 -3.78
N ASP A 71 0.34 -8.70 -3.89
CA ASP A 71 0.89 -9.48 -2.77
C ASP A 71 -0.20 -10.05 -1.86
N CYS A 72 -1.15 -10.78 -2.43
CA CYS A 72 -2.15 -11.52 -1.66
C CYS A 72 -1.64 -12.94 -1.34
N ARG A 73 -1.65 -13.32 -0.04
CA ARG A 73 -1.09 -14.58 0.48
C ARG A 73 -2.17 -15.45 1.14
N PRO A 74 -3.06 -16.09 0.36
CA PRO A 74 -4.17 -16.87 0.91
C PRO A 74 -3.72 -18.11 1.69
N SER A 75 -2.60 -18.76 1.31
CA SER A 75 -2.10 -19.96 1.98
C SER A 75 -1.76 -19.72 3.45
N ALA A 76 -1.30 -18.53 3.81
CA ALA A 76 -1.00 -18.16 5.20
C ALA A 76 -2.26 -18.15 6.10
N THR A 77 -3.44 -18.04 5.53
CA THR A 77 -4.71 -17.91 6.25
C THR A 77 -5.67 -19.08 6.03
N GLY A 78 -5.34 -19.98 5.10
CA GLY A 78 -6.17 -21.15 4.74
C GLY A 78 -7.47 -20.77 4.02
N VAL A 79 -7.54 -19.59 3.40
CA VAL A 79 -8.70 -19.14 2.60
C VAL A 79 -8.53 -19.66 1.18
N ASP A 80 -9.54 -20.38 0.67
CA ASP A 80 -9.55 -20.83 -0.71
C ASP A 80 -9.86 -19.71 -1.70
N GLN A 81 -9.55 -19.92 -2.97
CA GLN A 81 -9.69 -18.91 -4.01
C GLN A 81 -11.14 -18.47 -4.23
N LEU A 82 -12.12 -19.37 -4.08
CA LEU A 82 -13.53 -19.02 -4.24
C LEU A 82 -13.98 -18.05 -3.15
N ARG A 83 -13.66 -18.37 -1.90
CA ARG A 83 -13.95 -17.51 -0.75
C ARG A 83 -13.21 -16.16 -0.88
N LEU A 84 -11.95 -16.17 -1.32
CA LEU A 84 -11.19 -14.95 -1.56
C LEU A 84 -11.85 -14.08 -2.64
N ALA A 85 -12.38 -14.67 -3.70
CA ALA A 85 -13.12 -13.95 -4.73
C ALA A 85 -14.42 -13.33 -4.22
N GLU A 86 -15.15 -14.02 -3.34
CA GLU A 86 -16.35 -13.47 -2.69
C GLU A 86 -16.00 -12.22 -1.84
N LEU A 87 -14.96 -12.30 -1.02
CA LEU A 87 -14.47 -11.20 -0.21
C LEU A 87 -14.01 -10.01 -1.06
N ALA A 88 -13.27 -10.31 -2.13
CA ALA A 88 -12.80 -9.31 -3.09
C ALA A 88 -13.97 -8.56 -3.76
N ARG A 89 -15.00 -9.29 -4.18
CA ARG A 89 -16.21 -8.66 -4.73
C ARG A 89 -16.91 -7.77 -3.73
N ALA A 90 -17.06 -8.22 -2.48
CA ALA A 90 -17.64 -7.43 -1.42
C ALA A 90 -16.84 -6.13 -1.17
N ALA A 91 -15.50 -6.19 -1.30
CA ALA A 91 -14.59 -5.05 -1.20
C ALA A 91 -14.43 -4.28 -2.53
N GLN A 92 -15.18 -4.65 -3.59
CA GLN A 92 -15.13 -4.04 -4.92
C GLN A 92 -13.71 -4.11 -5.55
N ILE A 93 -13.05 -5.25 -5.39
CA ILE A 93 -11.75 -5.55 -5.99
C ILE A 93 -11.96 -6.29 -7.32
N ASP A 94 -11.32 -5.82 -8.37
CA ASP A 94 -11.43 -6.33 -9.73
C ASP A 94 -10.38 -7.38 -10.05
N PHE A 95 -9.17 -7.29 -9.43
CA PHE A 95 -8.08 -8.23 -9.64
C PHE A 95 -7.27 -8.50 -8.37
N ILE A 96 -6.64 -9.67 -8.33
CA ILE A 96 -5.74 -10.10 -7.25
C ILE A 96 -4.49 -10.73 -7.84
N CYS A 97 -3.31 -10.23 -7.43
CA CYS A 97 -2.03 -10.87 -7.67
C CYS A 97 -1.68 -11.74 -6.48
N LEU A 98 -1.69 -13.06 -6.67
CA LEU A 98 -1.30 -14.02 -5.66
C LEU A 98 0.21 -14.02 -5.48
N ALA A 99 0.70 -14.09 -4.23
CA ALA A 99 2.11 -14.06 -3.92
C ALA A 99 2.43 -14.85 -2.63
N ASP A 100 1.93 -16.06 -2.52
CA ASP A 100 2.30 -16.92 -1.40
C ASP A 100 3.83 -17.12 -1.35
N ARG A 101 4.38 -17.25 -0.14
CA ARG A 101 5.82 -17.42 0.06
C ARG A 101 6.32 -18.72 -0.55
N VAL A 102 7.31 -18.62 -1.42
CA VAL A 102 7.93 -19.76 -2.09
C VAL A 102 9.22 -20.12 -1.38
N SER A 103 9.21 -21.25 -0.66
CA SER A 103 10.39 -21.81 0.01
C SER A 103 10.98 -23.04 -0.71
N LYS A 104 10.25 -23.58 -1.68
CA LYS A 104 10.65 -24.71 -2.55
C LYS A 104 10.09 -24.46 -3.94
N PRO A 105 10.73 -24.98 -5.00
CA PRO A 105 10.17 -24.87 -6.36
C PRO A 105 8.73 -25.39 -6.39
N THR A 106 7.82 -24.53 -6.87
CA THR A 106 6.40 -24.87 -7.01
C THR A 106 6.20 -25.54 -8.35
N SER A 107 5.57 -26.69 -8.39
CA SER A 107 5.39 -27.47 -9.63
C SER A 107 4.43 -26.82 -10.62
N ASN A 108 3.52 -25.98 -10.17
CA ASN A 108 2.54 -25.30 -11.01
C ASN A 108 1.95 -24.10 -10.28
N TYR A 109 2.07 -22.91 -10.87
CA TYR A 109 1.42 -21.69 -10.40
C TYR A 109 -0.01 -21.53 -10.93
N GLY A 110 -0.40 -22.29 -11.95
CA GLY A 110 -1.67 -22.14 -12.65
C GLY A 110 -1.62 -21.15 -13.80
N MET A 111 -2.79 -20.75 -14.24
CA MET A 111 -2.96 -19.75 -15.31
C MET A 111 -3.76 -18.57 -14.76
N PRO A 112 -3.53 -17.33 -15.25
CA PRO A 112 -4.38 -16.22 -14.91
C PRO A 112 -5.81 -16.50 -15.35
N GLY A 113 -6.79 -16.11 -14.55
CA GLY A 113 -8.18 -16.39 -14.87
C GLY A 113 -9.17 -15.78 -13.89
N PHE A 114 -10.44 -15.87 -14.28
CA PHE A 114 -11.54 -15.33 -13.49
C PHE A 114 -12.11 -16.34 -12.51
N THR A 115 -12.29 -15.94 -11.28
CA THR A 115 -13.13 -16.62 -10.28
C THR A 115 -14.16 -15.63 -9.78
N SER A 116 -15.45 -15.92 -9.91
CA SER A 116 -16.54 -15.03 -9.48
C SER A 116 -16.34 -13.57 -9.92
N GLN A 117 -15.96 -13.35 -11.19
CA GLN A 117 -15.71 -12.02 -11.80
C GLN A 117 -14.46 -11.28 -11.29
N VAL A 118 -13.65 -11.85 -10.43
CA VAL A 118 -12.34 -11.31 -10.03
C VAL A 118 -11.26 -11.97 -10.86
N LEU A 119 -10.35 -11.19 -11.46
CA LEU A 119 -9.21 -11.68 -12.20
C LEU A 119 -8.07 -12.03 -11.25
N PHE A 120 -7.62 -13.28 -11.27
CA PHE A 120 -6.48 -13.74 -10.48
C PHE A 120 -5.24 -13.90 -11.35
N PHE A 121 -4.13 -13.35 -10.88
CA PHE A 121 -2.81 -13.61 -11.42
C PHE A 121 -2.06 -14.58 -10.51
N PRO A 122 -1.62 -15.73 -11.01
CA PRO A 122 -0.79 -16.63 -10.24
C PRO A 122 0.59 -16.03 -10.01
N GLY A 123 1.17 -16.29 -8.85
CA GLY A 123 2.47 -15.71 -8.54
C GLY A 123 3.06 -16.24 -7.25
N GLY A 124 4.19 -15.71 -6.87
CA GLY A 124 4.90 -16.09 -5.65
C GLY A 124 5.78 -14.97 -5.12
N SER A 125 6.11 -15.07 -3.86
CA SER A 125 7.00 -14.18 -3.14
C SER A 125 8.30 -14.92 -2.80
N PHE A 126 9.44 -14.34 -3.15
CA PHE A 126 10.77 -14.91 -3.03
C PHE A 126 11.64 -14.00 -2.17
N ALA A 127 12.12 -14.51 -1.04
CA ALA A 127 13.09 -13.79 -0.22
C ALA A 127 14.46 -13.77 -0.92
N ALA A 128 15.04 -12.59 -1.09
CA ALA A 128 16.35 -12.43 -1.73
C ALA A 128 17.08 -11.20 -1.21
N ASP A 129 18.36 -11.32 -0.95
CA ASP A 129 19.30 -10.22 -0.63
C ASP A 129 18.81 -9.28 0.50
N GLY A 130 18.05 -9.85 1.47
CA GLY A 130 17.46 -9.12 2.59
C GLY A 130 16.06 -8.57 2.33
N GLY A 131 15.69 -8.33 1.06
CA GLY A 131 14.36 -7.92 0.62
C GLY A 131 13.52 -9.07 0.09
N GLU A 132 12.60 -8.78 -0.80
CA GLU A 132 11.67 -9.75 -1.39
C GLU A 132 11.35 -9.37 -2.83
N ILE A 133 11.32 -10.36 -3.74
CA ILE A 133 10.85 -10.20 -5.11
C ILE A 133 9.51 -10.89 -5.26
N LEU A 134 8.49 -10.16 -5.68
CA LEU A 134 7.18 -10.69 -6.04
C LEU A 134 7.18 -10.98 -7.53
N GLY A 135 6.90 -12.24 -7.90
CA GLY A 135 6.68 -12.64 -9.28
C GLY A 135 5.19 -12.74 -9.57
N ILE A 136 4.70 -12.04 -10.58
CA ILE A 136 3.29 -12.00 -10.98
C ILE A 136 3.15 -12.65 -12.36
N ASP A 137 2.12 -13.44 -12.58
CA ASP A 137 1.85 -14.26 -13.79
C ASP A 137 2.96 -15.30 -14.04
N LEU A 138 3.30 -16.03 -12.98
CA LEU A 138 4.24 -17.14 -13.06
C LEU A 138 3.55 -18.39 -13.58
N ARG A 139 4.25 -19.15 -14.45
CA ARG A 139 3.76 -20.40 -15.04
C ARG A 139 4.66 -21.56 -14.66
N ASP A 140 5.96 -21.36 -14.78
CA ASP A 140 6.98 -22.39 -14.56
C ASP A 140 7.62 -22.24 -13.19
N PRO A 141 8.12 -23.32 -12.58
CA PRO A 141 8.82 -23.29 -11.31
C PRO A 141 10.01 -22.34 -11.32
N ILE A 142 10.18 -21.61 -10.23
CA ILE A 142 11.33 -20.74 -9.98
C ILE A 142 12.08 -21.31 -8.78
N GLU A 143 13.41 -21.36 -8.86
CA GLU A 143 14.27 -21.72 -7.74
C GLU A 143 14.29 -20.57 -6.71
N PRO A 144 13.81 -20.79 -5.47
CA PRO A 144 13.63 -19.69 -4.51
C PRO A 144 14.93 -19.21 -3.84
N ALA A 145 16.02 -19.99 -3.94
CA ALA A 145 17.31 -19.65 -3.30
C ALA A 145 18.25 -18.84 -4.19
N LEU A 146 17.70 -18.10 -5.16
CA LEU A 146 18.49 -17.25 -6.05
C LEU A 146 18.62 -15.84 -5.49
N GLU A 147 19.71 -15.15 -5.89
CA GLU A 147 19.83 -13.71 -5.73
C GLU A 147 18.77 -12.96 -6.53
N ALA A 148 18.40 -11.76 -6.09
CA ALA A 148 17.29 -10.99 -6.66
C ALA A 148 17.43 -10.74 -8.18
N PRO A 149 18.61 -10.39 -8.76
CA PRO A 149 18.73 -10.21 -10.20
C PRO A 149 18.43 -11.48 -11.01
N ARG A 150 18.78 -12.65 -10.46
CA ARG A 150 18.48 -13.95 -11.08
C ARG A 150 16.99 -14.31 -11.00
N LEU A 151 16.37 -14.00 -9.89
CA LEU A 151 14.91 -14.18 -9.73
C LEU A 151 14.16 -13.31 -10.74
N ILE A 152 14.52 -12.04 -10.86
CA ILE A 152 13.93 -11.10 -11.83
C ILE A 152 14.09 -11.63 -13.24
N GLU A 153 15.29 -12.08 -13.62
CA GLU A 153 15.55 -12.67 -14.93
C GLU A 153 14.67 -13.90 -15.20
N GLN A 154 14.48 -14.78 -14.21
CA GLN A 154 13.62 -15.97 -14.37
C GLN A 154 12.14 -15.61 -14.50
N ILE A 155 11.66 -14.59 -13.77
CA ILE A 155 10.31 -14.06 -13.90
C ILE A 155 10.08 -13.51 -15.31
N HIS A 156 11.00 -12.68 -15.79
CA HIS A 156 10.91 -12.08 -17.12
C HIS A 156 10.96 -13.10 -18.26
N ARG A 157 11.74 -14.18 -18.13
CA ARG A 157 11.80 -15.25 -19.14
C ARG A 157 10.46 -15.94 -19.38
N GLN A 158 9.56 -15.95 -18.40
CA GLN A 158 8.20 -16.50 -18.54
C GLN A 158 7.18 -15.42 -18.96
N GLY A 159 7.61 -14.18 -19.17
CA GLY A 159 6.72 -13.05 -19.43
C GLY A 159 6.01 -12.50 -18.18
N GLY A 160 6.42 -12.93 -16.99
CA GLY A 160 5.92 -12.43 -15.71
C GLY A 160 6.37 -11.00 -15.41
N VAL A 161 5.79 -10.40 -14.37
CA VAL A 161 6.14 -9.08 -13.83
C VAL A 161 6.86 -9.25 -12.50
N ALA A 162 8.03 -8.61 -12.35
CA ALA A 162 8.83 -8.63 -11.14
C ALA A 162 8.65 -7.33 -10.36
N ILE A 163 8.20 -7.42 -9.09
CA ILE A 163 8.03 -6.27 -8.20
C ILE A 163 8.98 -6.42 -7.00
N ALA A 164 9.85 -5.44 -6.77
CA ALA A 164 10.68 -5.40 -5.58
C ALA A 164 9.85 -4.93 -4.38
N ASN A 165 9.85 -5.72 -3.31
CA ASN A 165 9.15 -5.44 -2.05
C ASN A 165 10.14 -5.34 -0.89
N HIS A 166 9.82 -4.56 0.14
CA HIS A 166 10.74 -4.28 1.25
C HIS A 166 12.09 -3.71 0.77
N VAL A 167 12.03 -2.73 -0.14
CA VAL A 167 13.22 -2.18 -0.83
C VAL A 167 14.24 -1.53 0.11
N ASP A 168 13.81 -1.11 1.28
CA ASP A 168 14.65 -0.63 2.39
C ASP A 168 15.53 -1.70 3.03
N ARG A 169 15.29 -2.99 2.74
CA ARG A 169 16.04 -4.13 3.29
C ARG A 169 17.11 -4.68 2.34
N PHE A 170 17.06 -4.34 1.05
CA PHE A 170 18.11 -4.73 0.10
C PHE A 170 19.42 -4.01 0.41
N SER A 171 20.52 -4.69 0.16
CA SER A 171 21.87 -4.13 0.37
C SER A 171 22.20 -3.03 -0.63
N SER A 172 21.66 -3.13 -1.86
CA SER A 172 21.91 -2.18 -2.94
C SER A 172 20.71 -2.05 -3.88
N VAL A 173 20.55 -0.87 -4.47
CA VAL A 173 19.56 -0.62 -5.54
C VAL A 173 19.85 -1.51 -6.75
N SER A 174 21.12 -1.89 -7.01
CA SER A 174 21.48 -2.80 -8.09
C SER A 174 20.82 -4.17 -8.00
N ASP A 175 20.46 -4.61 -6.78
CA ASP A 175 19.89 -5.93 -6.55
C ASP A 175 18.48 -6.06 -7.17
N TYR A 176 17.75 -4.94 -7.26
CA TYR A 176 16.41 -4.89 -7.84
C TYR A 176 16.25 -3.90 -9.00
N ALA A 177 17.35 -3.38 -9.56
CA ALA A 177 17.32 -2.35 -10.61
C ALA A 177 16.58 -2.79 -11.89
N ALA A 178 16.52 -4.09 -12.15
CA ALA A 178 15.83 -4.67 -13.31
C ALA A 178 14.34 -5.01 -13.03
N ALA A 179 13.82 -4.76 -11.82
CA ALA A 179 12.42 -4.99 -11.51
C ALA A 179 11.51 -4.05 -12.31
N ASP A 180 10.33 -4.53 -12.73
CA ASP A 180 9.32 -3.73 -13.42
C ASP A 180 8.66 -2.71 -12.50
N GLY A 181 8.65 -2.99 -11.19
CA GLY A 181 8.02 -2.11 -10.20
C GLY A 181 8.59 -2.25 -8.80
N ILE A 182 8.19 -1.31 -7.96
CA ILE A 182 8.52 -1.25 -6.54
C ILE A 182 7.22 -1.16 -5.72
N ALA A 183 7.11 -2.01 -4.71
CA ALA A 183 6.10 -1.87 -3.67
C ALA A 183 6.57 -0.79 -2.68
N ILE A 184 6.02 0.42 -2.81
CA ILE A 184 6.38 1.55 -1.93
C ILE A 184 5.69 1.49 -0.58
N PHE A 185 4.60 0.76 -0.48
CA PHE A 185 3.88 0.50 0.76
C PHE A 185 3.68 -1.00 0.91
N SER A 186 4.03 -1.54 2.08
CA SER A 186 3.73 -2.91 2.48
C SER A 186 2.91 -2.89 3.75
N LEU A 187 1.68 -3.41 3.68
CA LEU A 187 0.80 -3.50 4.85
C LEU A 187 1.40 -4.42 5.92
N ALA A 188 2.06 -5.51 5.52
CA ALA A 188 2.76 -6.39 6.44
C ALA A 188 3.83 -5.65 7.23
N GLN A 189 4.63 -4.81 6.57
CA GLN A 189 5.66 -4.01 7.21
C GLN A 189 5.05 -2.92 8.12
N ALA A 190 4.00 -2.25 7.69
CA ALA A 190 3.29 -1.26 8.50
C ALA A 190 2.67 -1.89 9.76
N TRP A 191 2.15 -3.12 9.65
CA TRP A 191 1.65 -3.90 10.79
C TRP A 191 2.78 -4.25 11.78
N GLU A 192 3.91 -4.73 11.28
CA GLU A 192 5.09 -5.05 12.12
C GLU A 192 5.61 -3.80 12.85
N ALA A 193 5.73 -2.68 12.13
CA ALA A 193 6.19 -1.42 12.70
C ALA A 193 5.22 -0.84 13.75
N ALA A 194 3.91 -1.00 13.55
CA ALA A 194 2.90 -0.57 14.51
C ALA A 194 2.98 -1.36 15.83
N GLY A 195 3.27 -2.66 15.75
CA GLY A 195 3.29 -3.59 16.87
C GLY A 195 1.89 -4.03 17.31
N GLU A 196 1.75 -5.32 17.60
CA GLU A 196 0.46 -5.96 17.93
C GLU A 196 -0.25 -5.30 19.13
N TRP A 197 0.50 -4.83 20.12
CA TRP A 197 -0.06 -4.19 21.32
C TRP A 197 -0.78 -2.86 21.00
N ARG A 198 -0.21 -2.03 20.13
CA ARG A 198 -0.85 -0.76 19.71
C ARG A 198 -2.10 -1.01 18.90
N ILE A 199 -2.05 -2.00 17.99
CA ILE A 199 -3.20 -2.44 17.19
C ILE A 199 -4.30 -2.97 18.11
N PHE A 200 -3.94 -3.84 19.07
CA PHE A 200 -4.85 -4.39 20.08
C PHE A 200 -5.55 -3.30 20.88
N LEU A 201 -4.79 -2.38 21.47
CA LEU A 201 -5.35 -1.28 22.28
C LEU A 201 -6.28 -0.40 21.46
N ARG A 202 -5.91 -0.10 20.22
CA ARG A 202 -6.75 0.75 19.36
C ARG A 202 -8.03 0.04 18.95
N ALA A 203 -7.95 -1.24 18.58
CA ALA A 203 -9.12 -2.06 18.28
C ALA A 203 -10.05 -2.22 19.48
N LEU A 204 -9.47 -2.37 20.69
CA LEU A 204 -10.21 -2.47 21.95
C LEU A 204 -10.96 -1.17 22.29
N LEU A 205 -10.32 -0.02 22.09
CA LEU A 205 -10.87 1.29 22.48
C LEU A 205 -11.81 1.89 21.43
N LEU A 206 -11.54 1.68 20.14
CA LEU A 206 -12.26 2.34 19.04
C LEU A 206 -13.06 1.37 18.18
N GLY A 207 -12.96 0.07 18.43
CA GLY A 207 -13.57 -0.99 17.64
C GLY A 207 -12.61 -1.62 16.63
N PRO A 208 -12.88 -2.89 16.25
CA PRO A 208 -11.99 -3.69 15.42
C PRO A 208 -11.76 -3.10 14.00
N ASP A 209 -12.69 -2.30 13.49
CA ASP A 209 -12.60 -1.70 12.16
C ASP A 209 -11.81 -0.38 12.15
N ARG A 210 -11.38 0.13 13.31
CA ARG A 210 -10.63 1.39 13.43
C ARG A 210 -9.16 1.23 13.79
N PHE A 211 -8.62 0.01 13.70
CA PHE A 211 -7.22 -0.25 13.98
C PHE A 211 -6.27 0.43 12.97
N PHE A 212 -6.74 0.74 11.75
CA PHE A 212 -5.96 1.35 10.68
C PHE A 212 -5.17 2.58 11.11
N GLY A 213 -5.75 3.41 11.97
CA GLY A 213 -5.04 4.58 12.48
C GLY A 213 -3.86 4.25 13.42
N ALA A 214 -3.59 2.98 13.73
CA ALA A 214 -2.35 2.54 14.37
C ALA A 214 -1.21 2.35 13.36
N LEU A 215 -1.54 2.19 12.08
CA LEU A 215 -0.58 1.95 11.01
C LEU A 215 0.00 3.29 10.55
N ASP A 216 1.32 3.36 10.38
CA ASP A 216 1.95 4.46 9.67
C ASP A 216 1.95 4.13 8.18
N VAL A 217 1.11 4.84 7.43
CA VAL A 217 0.96 4.65 5.98
C VAL A 217 1.84 5.60 5.16
N ARG A 218 2.81 6.28 5.78
CA ARG A 218 3.73 7.19 5.10
C ARG A 218 4.99 6.46 4.63
N PRO A 219 5.10 6.09 3.35
CA PRO A 219 6.21 5.28 2.85
C PRO A 219 7.42 6.15 2.47
N LEU A 220 7.89 7.02 3.37
CA LEU A 220 8.90 8.05 3.05
C LEU A 220 10.20 7.48 2.50
N GLU A 221 10.73 6.40 3.11
CA GLU A 221 11.99 5.80 2.68
C GLU A 221 11.84 5.10 1.34
N ALA A 222 10.78 4.30 1.16
CA ALA A 222 10.50 3.61 -0.10
C ALA A 222 10.25 4.61 -1.25
N LEU A 223 9.56 5.73 -1.00
CA LEU A 223 9.38 6.81 -1.98
C LEU A 223 10.71 7.46 -2.35
N ARG A 224 11.62 7.66 -1.39
CA ARG A 224 12.95 8.22 -1.66
C ARG A 224 13.77 7.30 -2.56
N LEU A 225 13.78 6.01 -2.28
CA LEU A 225 14.45 5.00 -3.10
C LEU A 225 13.83 4.92 -4.50
N TYR A 226 12.49 4.94 -4.57
CA TYR A 226 11.74 4.98 -5.82
C TYR A 226 12.11 6.21 -6.67
N ASP A 227 12.06 7.41 -6.09
CA ASP A 227 12.40 8.67 -6.79
C ASP A 227 13.86 8.66 -7.29
N GLY A 228 14.77 7.99 -6.57
CA GLY A 228 16.14 7.76 -7.01
C GLY A 228 16.24 6.91 -8.27
N MET A 229 15.55 5.78 -8.28
CA MET A 229 15.52 4.82 -9.40
C MET A 229 14.77 5.36 -10.61
N ALA A 230 13.63 6.01 -10.41
CA ALA A 230 12.77 6.54 -11.47
C ALA A 230 13.44 7.63 -12.34
N ARG A 231 14.52 8.25 -11.86
CA ARG A 231 15.31 9.20 -12.68
C ARG A 231 16.04 8.51 -13.83
N GLY A 232 16.49 7.28 -13.63
CA GLY A 232 17.29 6.53 -14.60
C GLY A 232 16.48 5.55 -15.46
N THR A 233 15.39 5.02 -14.92
CA THR A 233 14.57 4.02 -15.59
C THR A 233 13.10 4.23 -15.31
N ARG A 234 12.26 3.70 -16.20
CA ARG A 234 10.81 3.65 -15.94
C ARG A 234 10.55 2.47 -15.01
N VAL A 235 9.88 2.72 -13.91
CA VAL A 235 9.56 1.73 -12.89
C VAL A 235 8.16 2.01 -12.35
N SER A 236 7.36 0.96 -12.19
CA SER A 236 6.01 1.06 -11.66
C SER A 236 6.01 1.14 -10.14
N MET A 237 5.02 1.81 -9.57
CA MET A 237 4.80 1.94 -8.14
C MET A 237 3.49 1.26 -7.75
N VAL A 238 3.53 0.37 -6.76
CA VAL A 238 2.38 -0.38 -6.26
C VAL A 238 2.32 -0.40 -4.74
N ALA A 239 1.15 -0.75 -4.18
CA ALA A 239 1.00 -1.13 -2.79
C ALA A 239 0.94 -2.65 -2.67
N ALA A 240 1.72 -3.24 -1.76
CA ALA A 240 1.70 -4.65 -1.42
C ALA A 240 0.88 -4.89 -0.16
N MET A 241 -0.01 -5.88 -0.18
CA MET A 241 -0.75 -6.28 1.01
C MET A 241 0.13 -7.11 1.94
N GLY A 242 0.65 -8.24 1.50
CA GLY A 242 1.58 -9.11 2.23
C GLY A 242 1.11 -9.55 3.62
N ALA A 243 -0.16 -9.34 3.94
CA ALA A 243 -0.67 -9.48 5.30
C ALA A 243 -0.98 -10.94 5.60
N GLU A 244 -0.32 -11.47 6.63
CA GLU A 244 -0.45 -12.84 7.10
C GLU A 244 -0.93 -12.90 8.54
N LYS A 245 -0.89 -11.78 9.28
CA LYS A 245 -1.14 -11.74 10.73
C LYS A 245 -2.58 -11.37 11.05
N ARG A 246 -3.13 -12.08 12.04
CA ARG A 246 -4.46 -11.83 12.61
C ARG A 246 -4.36 -11.69 14.12
N LEU A 247 -5.17 -10.84 14.71
CA LEU A 247 -5.18 -10.60 16.14
C LEU A 247 -6.61 -10.76 16.68
N GLY A 248 -6.78 -11.59 17.71
CA GLY A 248 -8.06 -11.73 18.43
C GLY A 248 -8.24 -10.61 19.44
N VAL A 249 -9.36 -9.91 19.38
CA VAL A 249 -9.73 -8.84 20.32
C VAL A 249 -11.17 -9.03 20.77
N LEU A 250 -11.39 -9.42 22.02
CA LEU A 250 -12.72 -9.61 22.64
C LEU A 250 -13.72 -10.41 21.78
N GLY A 251 -13.28 -11.53 21.19
CA GLY A 251 -14.11 -12.40 20.34
C GLY A 251 -14.25 -11.94 18.89
N SER A 252 -13.70 -10.79 18.52
CA SER A 252 -13.56 -10.34 17.15
C SER A 252 -12.15 -10.59 16.63
N THR A 253 -11.99 -10.70 15.31
CA THR A 253 -10.69 -10.81 14.65
C THR A 253 -10.34 -9.50 13.96
N VAL A 254 -9.15 -8.98 14.23
CA VAL A 254 -8.52 -7.85 13.52
C VAL A 254 -7.49 -8.42 12.54
N GLY A 255 -7.42 -7.86 11.35
CA GLY A 255 -6.55 -8.35 10.28
C GLY A 255 -7.22 -9.44 9.44
N THR A 256 -8.50 -9.28 9.15
CA THR A 256 -9.20 -10.11 8.16
C THR A 256 -8.89 -9.61 6.74
N PHE A 257 -9.08 -10.46 5.72
CA PHE A 257 -8.91 -10.04 4.33
C PHE A 257 -9.84 -8.87 3.96
N GLU A 258 -11.08 -8.89 4.45
CA GLU A 258 -12.05 -7.80 4.23
C GLU A 258 -11.49 -6.46 4.72
N GLN A 259 -10.92 -6.45 5.92
CA GLN A 259 -10.31 -5.24 6.49
C GLN A 259 -9.07 -4.81 5.70
N PHE A 260 -8.20 -5.76 5.33
CA PHE A 260 -6.98 -5.45 4.59
C PHE A 260 -7.23 -4.92 3.19
N MET A 261 -8.23 -5.44 2.48
CA MET A 261 -8.64 -4.97 1.15
C MET A 261 -9.17 -3.52 1.14
N LEU A 262 -9.50 -2.97 2.32
CA LEU A 262 -9.96 -1.59 2.50
C LEU A 262 -8.84 -0.63 2.93
N ILE A 263 -7.62 -1.12 3.21
CA ILE A 263 -6.52 -0.26 3.65
C ILE A 263 -5.87 0.42 2.46
N SER A 264 -5.37 -0.37 1.52
CA SER A 264 -4.71 0.14 0.33
C SER A 264 -5.01 -0.72 -0.88
N THR A 265 -5.23 -0.08 -2.01
CA THR A 265 -5.43 -0.74 -3.29
C THR A 265 -4.48 -0.16 -4.33
N THR A 266 -4.07 -1.02 -5.27
CA THR A 266 -3.39 -0.60 -6.51
C THR A 266 -4.45 -0.54 -7.61
N HIS A 267 -4.57 0.62 -8.23
CA HIS A 267 -5.43 0.82 -9.40
C HIS A 267 -4.63 0.64 -10.68
N LEU A 268 -5.17 -0.08 -11.65
CA LEU A 268 -4.59 -0.23 -12.98
C LEU A 268 -5.52 0.37 -14.03
N LEU A 269 -4.97 1.23 -14.88
CA LEU A 269 -5.69 1.83 -16.00
C LEU A 269 -5.41 1.02 -17.26
N ALA A 270 -6.36 0.19 -17.66
CA ALA A 270 -6.23 -0.72 -18.80
C ALA A 270 -7.48 -0.66 -19.69
N PRO A 271 -7.39 -0.97 -21.00
CA PRO A 271 -8.55 -0.95 -21.90
C PRO A 271 -9.59 -2.00 -21.54
N GLU A 272 -9.15 -3.15 -21.04
CA GLU A 272 -10.04 -4.24 -20.63
C GLU A 272 -9.43 -5.05 -19.47
N ARG A 273 -10.28 -5.73 -18.70
CA ARG A 273 -9.87 -6.60 -17.59
C ARG A 273 -9.50 -7.99 -18.11
N GLN A 274 -8.40 -8.06 -18.83
CA GLN A 274 -7.80 -9.28 -19.34
C GLN A 274 -6.34 -9.38 -18.88
N PRO A 275 -5.75 -10.58 -18.78
CA PRO A 275 -4.40 -10.73 -18.25
C PRO A 275 -3.36 -9.83 -18.94
N SER A 276 -3.26 -9.87 -20.27
CA SER A 276 -2.22 -9.13 -21.00
C SER A 276 -2.35 -7.61 -20.87
N PRO A 277 -3.51 -6.96 -21.10
CA PRO A 277 -3.64 -5.50 -20.90
C PRO A 277 -3.39 -5.05 -19.46
N MET A 278 -3.79 -5.87 -18.48
CA MET A 278 -3.57 -5.54 -17.05
C MET A 278 -2.09 -5.63 -16.67
N LEU A 279 -1.37 -6.65 -17.16
CA LEU A 279 0.08 -6.77 -16.92
C LEU A 279 0.86 -5.66 -17.65
N ASP A 280 0.43 -5.27 -18.84
CA ASP A 280 1.04 -4.15 -19.57
C ASP A 280 0.83 -2.83 -18.82
N ALA A 281 -0.37 -2.59 -18.28
CA ALA A 281 -0.64 -1.42 -17.46
C ALA A 281 0.26 -1.41 -16.21
N LEU A 282 0.43 -2.56 -15.55
CA LEU A 282 1.30 -2.70 -14.39
C LEU A 282 2.76 -2.39 -14.75
N ARG A 283 3.30 -2.97 -15.84
CA ARG A 283 4.69 -2.71 -16.29
C ARG A 283 4.94 -1.27 -16.66
N ARG A 284 3.96 -0.64 -17.32
CA ARG A 284 4.10 0.76 -17.76
C ARG A 284 3.94 1.76 -16.63
N GLY A 285 3.41 1.36 -15.48
CA GLY A 285 3.05 2.28 -14.41
C GLY A 285 1.78 3.09 -14.73
N HIS A 286 0.88 2.58 -15.58
CA HIS A 286 -0.48 3.10 -15.75
C HIS A 286 -1.29 2.72 -14.50
N ALA A 287 -0.82 3.19 -13.36
CA ALA A 287 -1.27 2.77 -12.05
C ALA A 287 -1.17 3.89 -11.02
N TYR A 288 -2.00 3.80 -9.98
CA TYR A 288 -1.89 4.61 -8.79
C TYR A 288 -2.30 3.82 -7.56
N ILE A 289 -1.94 4.31 -6.38
CA ILE A 289 -2.27 3.72 -5.10
C ILE A 289 -3.31 4.59 -4.41
N SER A 290 -4.35 3.98 -3.83
CA SER A 290 -5.27 4.64 -2.91
C SER A 290 -5.22 4.01 -1.52
N PHE A 291 -5.40 4.85 -0.49
CA PHE A 291 -5.59 4.43 0.89
C PHE A 291 -7.06 4.64 1.25
N ASP A 292 -7.88 3.61 0.99
CA ASP A 292 -9.33 3.72 0.97
C ASP A 292 -9.97 3.97 2.34
N PHE A 293 -9.26 3.69 3.44
CA PHE A 293 -9.71 4.05 4.78
C PHE A 293 -9.75 5.57 5.03
N LEU A 294 -9.13 6.38 4.16
CA LEU A 294 -9.21 7.85 4.15
C LEU A 294 -10.31 8.37 3.22
N GLY A 295 -11.00 7.49 2.55
CA GLY A 295 -12.07 7.77 1.60
C GLY A 295 -11.90 6.98 0.31
N TYR A 296 -12.98 6.35 -0.10
CA TYR A 296 -13.03 5.55 -1.32
C TYR A 296 -12.64 6.38 -2.55
N VAL A 297 -11.79 5.82 -3.40
CA VAL A 297 -11.35 6.43 -4.67
C VAL A 297 -12.02 5.73 -5.84
N ALA A 298 -12.94 6.43 -6.50
CA ALA A 298 -13.62 5.93 -7.70
C ALA A 298 -12.84 6.24 -8.98
N GLN A 299 -12.26 7.44 -9.05
CA GLN A 299 -11.57 7.93 -10.23
C GLN A 299 -10.47 8.89 -9.79
N PHE A 300 -9.33 8.83 -10.48
CA PHE A 300 -8.21 9.74 -10.30
C PHE A 300 -7.50 9.93 -11.63
N ALA A 301 -7.01 11.14 -11.91
CA ALA A 301 -6.15 11.38 -13.06
C ALA A 301 -4.93 12.22 -12.68
N PHE A 302 -3.79 11.80 -13.19
CA PHE A 302 -2.56 12.58 -13.22
C PHE A 302 -1.93 12.44 -14.61
N TYR A 303 -1.72 13.55 -15.27
CA TYR A 303 -1.26 13.57 -16.66
C TYR A 303 -0.59 14.90 -17.03
N ALA A 304 0.24 14.86 -18.07
CA ALA A 304 0.78 16.05 -18.71
C ALA A 304 -0.07 16.43 -19.93
N VAL A 305 -0.12 17.74 -20.22
CA VAL A 305 -0.82 18.30 -21.39
C VAL A 305 0.12 19.26 -22.09
N ASP A 306 0.27 19.07 -23.40
CA ASP A 306 0.93 20.00 -24.31
C ASP A 306 0.06 20.17 -25.56
N GLY A 307 -0.64 21.32 -25.66
CA GLY A 307 -1.69 21.54 -26.66
C GLY A 307 -2.85 20.54 -26.50
N GLU A 308 -3.09 19.74 -27.52
CA GLU A 308 -4.11 18.68 -27.50
C GLU A 308 -3.57 17.33 -27.01
N HIS A 309 -2.24 17.19 -26.90
CA HIS A 309 -1.61 15.95 -26.48
C HIS A 309 -1.69 15.78 -24.97
N LYS A 310 -2.15 14.58 -24.55
CA LYS A 310 -2.16 14.13 -23.15
C LYS A 310 -1.22 12.95 -22.97
N THR A 311 -0.34 13.01 -21.97
CA THR A 311 0.55 11.93 -21.56
C THR A 311 0.18 11.52 -20.16
N MET A 312 -0.27 10.27 -19.98
CA MET A 312 -0.70 9.78 -18.68
C MET A 312 0.48 9.38 -17.79
N MET A 313 0.22 9.20 -16.50
CA MET A 313 1.18 8.60 -15.58
C MET A 313 1.69 7.24 -16.09
N GLY A 314 2.99 6.99 -15.90
CA GLY A 314 3.70 5.83 -16.44
C GLY A 314 4.35 6.10 -17.80
N ASP A 315 3.85 7.05 -18.58
CA ASP A 315 4.37 7.36 -19.91
C ASP A 315 5.41 8.49 -19.92
N GLU A 316 6.09 8.61 -21.06
CA GLU A 316 7.13 9.59 -21.33
C GLU A 316 6.69 10.57 -22.41
N ALA A 317 7.01 11.86 -22.23
CA ALA A 317 6.84 12.89 -23.22
C ALA A 317 8.08 13.77 -23.32
N ALA A 318 8.27 14.39 -24.50
CA ALA A 318 9.28 15.42 -24.65
C ALA A 318 8.90 16.64 -23.79
N PHE A 319 9.89 17.22 -23.11
CA PHE A 319 9.67 18.45 -22.37
C PHE A 319 9.38 19.62 -23.32
N SER A 320 8.37 20.43 -22.97
CA SER A 320 8.02 21.67 -23.64
C SER A 320 7.75 22.74 -22.58
N PRO A 321 8.14 24.03 -22.81
CA PRO A 321 7.84 25.12 -21.90
C PRO A 321 6.34 25.42 -21.72
N THR A 322 5.50 24.92 -22.63
CA THR A 322 4.04 25.08 -22.61
C THR A 322 3.34 23.95 -21.89
N LEU A 323 4.09 22.88 -21.53
CA LEU A 323 3.55 21.70 -20.90
C LEU A 323 3.06 21.98 -19.49
N SER A 324 1.84 21.59 -19.18
CA SER A 324 1.28 21.61 -17.82
C SER A 324 1.02 20.21 -17.30
N LEU A 325 1.17 20.04 -16.00
CA LEU A 325 0.76 18.84 -15.26
C LEU A 325 -0.58 19.09 -14.60
N LYS A 326 -1.49 18.13 -14.71
CA LYS A 326 -2.84 18.20 -14.16
C LYS A 326 -3.11 17.01 -13.24
N VAL A 327 -3.68 17.34 -12.08
CA VAL A 327 -4.20 16.37 -11.09
C VAL A 327 -5.69 16.61 -10.94
N GLN A 328 -6.47 15.52 -10.97
CA GLN A 328 -7.91 15.55 -10.69
C GLN A 328 -8.26 14.41 -9.73
N LEU A 329 -8.97 14.76 -8.65
CA LEU A 329 -9.39 13.84 -7.59
C LEU A 329 -10.90 13.61 -7.66
N PRO A 330 -11.40 12.49 -7.11
CA PRO A 330 -12.84 12.22 -7.02
C PRO A 330 -13.57 13.16 -6.06
N SER A 331 -12.85 13.74 -5.11
CA SER A 331 -13.36 14.68 -4.13
C SER A 331 -12.22 15.48 -3.50
N GLN A 332 -12.54 16.52 -2.75
CA GLN A 332 -11.57 17.41 -2.13
C GLN A 332 -10.58 16.69 -1.22
N ALA A 333 -9.31 17.02 -1.35
CA ALA A 333 -8.21 16.65 -0.44
C ALA A 333 -7.78 17.87 0.37
N ASP A 334 -7.16 17.64 1.55
CA ASP A 334 -6.60 18.73 2.35
C ASP A 334 -5.39 19.36 1.66
N GLU A 335 -4.60 18.52 1.00
CA GLU A 335 -3.45 18.96 0.19
C GLU A 335 -3.33 18.07 -1.06
N ILE A 336 -3.00 18.69 -2.19
CA ILE A 336 -2.51 18.04 -3.40
C ILE A 336 -1.11 18.58 -3.65
N ALA A 337 -0.16 17.71 -3.97
CA ALA A 337 1.20 18.08 -4.34
C ALA A 337 1.61 17.43 -5.66
N ILE A 338 2.30 18.16 -6.52
CA ILE A 338 3.11 17.60 -7.59
C ILE A 338 4.54 17.58 -7.09
N VAL A 339 5.15 16.40 -7.13
CA VAL A 339 6.48 16.11 -6.56
C VAL A 339 7.45 15.80 -7.67
N ALA A 340 8.65 16.39 -7.62
CA ALA A 340 9.76 16.07 -8.49
C ALA A 340 11.03 15.90 -7.65
N GLY A 341 11.75 14.78 -7.87
CA GLY A 341 12.99 14.49 -7.14
C GLY A 341 12.82 14.41 -5.62
N GLY A 342 11.65 14.03 -5.14
CA GLY A 342 11.34 13.92 -3.71
C GLY A 342 10.88 15.23 -3.05
N ALA A 343 10.80 16.33 -3.80
CA ALA A 343 10.34 17.63 -3.28
C ALA A 343 9.08 18.11 -4.01
N PRO A 344 8.11 18.71 -3.32
CA PRO A 344 6.94 19.29 -3.96
C PRO A 344 7.33 20.54 -4.76
N VAL A 345 6.91 20.57 -6.03
CA VAL A 345 7.13 21.70 -6.96
C VAL A 345 5.86 22.55 -7.17
N ALA A 346 4.70 21.98 -6.87
CA ALA A 346 3.42 22.70 -6.85
C ALA A 346 2.52 22.11 -5.76
N ARG A 347 1.63 22.93 -5.19
CA ARG A 347 0.67 22.52 -4.16
C ARG A 347 -0.66 23.22 -4.34
N ALA A 348 -1.75 22.54 -3.94
CA ALA A 348 -3.06 23.14 -3.73
C ALA A 348 -3.60 22.63 -2.39
N SER A 349 -4.27 23.51 -1.64
CA SER A 349 -4.91 23.14 -0.37
C SER A 349 -6.42 23.17 -0.51
N ASN A 350 -7.11 22.23 0.16
CA ASN A 350 -8.56 22.12 0.15
C ASN A 350 -9.14 22.14 -1.27
N SER A 351 -8.61 21.27 -2.15
CA SER A 351 -8.95 21.24 -3.57
C SER A 351 -9.16 19.81 -4.07
N ASP A 352 -9.90 19.68 -5.17
CA ASP A 352 -10.06 18.44 -5.94
C ASP A 352 -9.19 18.44 -7.22
N ARG A 353 -8.46 19.54 -7.50
CA ARG A 353 -7.62 19.68 -8.70
C ARG A 353 -6.39 20.54 -8.44
N LEU A 354 -5.34 20.24 -9.21
CA LEU A 354 -4.13 21.07 -9.27
C LEU A 354 -3.62 21.07 -10.71
N GLU A 355 -3.29 22.27 -11.20
CA GLU A 355 -2.60 22.44 -12.48
C GLU A 355 -1.33 23.26 -12.26
N SER A 356 -0.24 22.86 -12.91
CA SER A 356 1.05 23.57 -12.81
C SER A 356 1.85 23.47 -14.11
N LEU A 357 2.38 24.59 -14.58
CA LEU A 357 3.34 24.60 -15.68
C LEU A 357 4.65 23.93 -15.23
N VAL A 358 5.23 23.16 -16.13
CA VAL A 358 6.51 22.48 -15.89
C VAL A 358 7.66 23.41 -16.26
N LYS A 359 8.67 23.50 -15.38
CA LYS A 359 9.81 24.41 -15.55
C LYS A 359 11.06 23.74 -16.10
N SER A 360 11.16 22.42 -16.02
CA SER A 360 12.34 21.65 -16.43
C SER A 360 11.97 20.20 -16.76
N PRO A 361 12.78 19.49 -17.57
CA PRO A 361 12.68 18.05 -17.68
C PRO A 361 12.78 17.38 -16.29
N GLY A 362 12.15 16.24 -16.10
CA GLY A 362 12.19 15.51 -14.84
C GLY A 362 11.12 14.42 -14.74
N VAL A 363 11.09 13.77 -13.58
CA VAL A 363 10.13 12.74 -13.21
C VAL A 363 9.16 13.36 -12.20
N TYR A 364 7.89 13.42 -12.57
CA TYR A 364 6.85 14.12 -11.81
C TYR A 364 5.76 13.15 -11.39
N ARG A 365 5.40 13.12 -10.12
CA ARG A 365 4.28 12.34 -9.59
C ARG A 365 3.34 13.21 -8.77
N ALA A 366 2.10 12.76 -8.60
CA ALA A 366 1.10 13.43 -7.79
C ALA A 366 0.89 12.71 -6.46
N GLU A 367 0.68 13.48 -5.42
CA GLU A 367 0.30 13.03 -4.09
C GLU A 367 -0.91 13.82 -3.61
N ALA A 368 -1.90 13.13 -3.04
CA ALA A 368 -3.02 13.77 -2.36
C ALA A 368 -3.07 13.32 -0.91
N TYR A 369 -3.43 14.23 0.00
CA TYR A 369 -3.39 14.00 1.45
C TYR A 369 -4.74 14.30 2.11
N ARG A 370 -5.08 13.49 3.13
CA ARG A 370 -6.21 13.71 4.03
C ARG A 370 -5.81 13.44 5.47
N GLY A 371 -6.15 14.33 6.39
CA GLY A 371 -5.77 14.22 7.79
C GLY A 371 -4.26 14.12 8.00
N GLY A 372 -3.44 14.68 7.10
CA GLY A 372 -1.98 14.56 7.11
C GLY A 372 -1.43 13.20 6.66
N HIS A 373 -2.28 12.29 6.16
CA HIS A 373 -1.89 10.99 5.62
C HIS A 373 -2.01 10.98 4.09
N PRO A 374 -1.14 10.26 3.37
CA PRO A 374 -1.30 10.05 1.94
C PRO A 374 -2.63 9.32 1.68
N TRP A 375 -3.43 9.89 0.80
CA TRP A 375 -4.70 9.32 0.35
C TRP A 375 -4.55 8.69 -1.04
N ILE A 376 -3.87 9.37 -1.95
CA ILE A 376 -3.57 8.89 -3.30
C ILE A 376 -2.11 9.18 -3.64
N LEU A 377 -1.42 8.20 -4.22
CA LEU A 377 -0.06 8.31 -4.75
C LEU A 377 -0.05 7.84 -6.20
N SER A 378 0.33 8.69 -7.14
CA SER A 378 0.39 8.33 -8.57
C SER A 378 1.76 7.78 -8.97
N ASN A 379 1.77 6.94 -9.99
CA ASN A 379 2.96 6.76 -10.82
C ASN A 379 3.33 8.08 -11.51
N PRO A 380 4.59 8.26 -11.93
CA PRO A 380 5.02 9.53 -12.51
C PRO A 380 4.71 9.66 -13.99
N VAL A 381 4.72 10.89 -14.47
CA VAL A 381 4.96 11.25 -15.86
C VAL A 381 6.45 11.55 -16.01
N TYR A 382 7.07 11.00 -17.07
CA TYR A 382 8.48 11.20 -17.38
C TYR A 382 8.62 12.26 -18.47
N LEU A 383 9.23 13.40 -18.15
CA LEU A 383 9.46 14.50 -19.09
C LEU A 383 10.95 14.59 -19.42
N ARG A 384 11.33 14.32 -20.66
CA ARG A 384 12.72 14.24 -21.10
C ARG A 384 13.01 15.15 -22.29
#